data_d0d13b97d3b54a986eb6ee3052607393
#
_entry.id   d0d13b97d3b54a986eb6ee3052607393
#
_cell.length_a   1.000
_cell.length_b   1.000
_cell.length_c   1.000
_cell.angle_alpha   90.00
_cell.angle_beta   90.00
_cell.angle_gamma   90.00
#
_symmetry.space_group_name_H-M   'P 1'
#
loop_
_entity.id
_entity.type
_entity.pdbx_description
1 polymer ?
#
loop_
_entity_poly.entity_id
_entity_poly.type
_entity_poly.pdbx_seq_one_letter_code
_entity_poly.pdbx_strand_id
1 'polypeptide(L)'
;IFFFFFWLEMPYTNHTRYTEVFLNGEYIGLYQLTEQVEQGEHRVNVDEERGILLGIDLDDGPGLSPKATNNFYSEVFGLPICIKHPDEDMLTSELIDSIKKEFAQLETAINNKSFSQSNKLMDMRMYVRYLILQELVVNVELCAPRSVYIHKDVDGKWTMGPLWDFDAGYDFDWGTMMTGHNYFHSYKELVLGTDPYRHRGCYD
;
A
#
# COMPACT_ATOMS: atom_id res chain seq x y z
N ILE A 1 4.44 14.07 -12.35
CA ILE A 1 3.85 13.26 -11.24
C ILE A 1 4.59 13.57 -9.94
N PHE A 2 5.92 13.50 -9.89
CA PHE A 2 6.73 13.81 -8.71
C PHE A 2 6.38 15.14 -8.02
N PHE A 3 6.17 16.21 -8.77
CA PHE A 3 5.74 17.50 -8.24
C PHE A 3 4.38 17.42 -7.50
N PHE A 4 3.49 16.56 -7.94
CA PHE A 4 2.17 16.43 -7.34
C PHE A 4 2.24 15.71 -5.98
N PHE A 5 3.06 14.68 -5.84
CA PHE A 5 3.29 13.98 -4.57
C PHE A 5 3.93 14.89 -3.53
N PHE A 6 4.87 15.75 -3.95
CA PHE A 6 5.45 16.75 -3.08
C PHE A 6 4.41 17.76 -2.57
N TRP A 7 3.50 18.19 -3.45
CA TRP A 7 2.40 19.09 -3.08
C TRP A 7 1.40 18.49 -2.09
N LEU A 8 1.18 17.19 -2.15
CA LEU A 8 0.30 16.48 -1.22
C LEU A 8 1.02 16.10 0.08
N GLU A 9 2.29 16.43 0.21
CA GLU A 9 3.09 16.15 1.42
C GLU A 9 2.91 14.69 1.90
N MET A 10 2.88 13.73 0.96
CA MET A 10 2.87 12.31 1.31
C MET A 10 4.22 11.93 1.88
N PRO A 11 4.26 11.31 3.08
CA PRO A 11 5.52 10.93 3.68
C PRO A 11 6.20 9.81 2.88
N TYR A 12 7.53 9.83 2.88
CA TYR A 12 8.37 8.74 2.37
C TYR A 12 8.15 8.41 0.89
N THR A 13 7.88 9.41 0.05
CA THR A 13 7.79 9.21 -1.39
C THR A 13 9.16 8.80 -1.94
N ASN A 14 9.22 7.67 -2.61
CA ASN A 14 10.44 7.12 -3.19
C ASN A 14 11.05 8.05 -4.24
N HIS A 15 12.37 8.19 -4.22
CA HIS A 15 13.10 8.87 -5.28
C HIS A 15 13.26 7.94 -6.46
N THR A 16 13.16 8.49 -7.65
CA THR A 16 13.35 7.75 -8.89
C THR A 16 14.24 8.50 -9.87
N ARG A 17 14.96 7.75 -10.72
CA ARG A 17 15.76 8.31 -11.79
C ARG A 17 15.73 7.39 -13.00
N TYR A 18 15.51 7.97 -14.16
CA TYR A 18 15.69 7.24 -15.42
C TYR A 18 17.17 7.04 -15.72
N THR A 19 17.53 5.84 -16.14
CA THR A 19 18.91 5.42 -16.37
C THR A 19 18.97 4.57 -17.64
N GLU A 20 19.88 4.89 -18.57
CA GLU A 20 20.22 4.02 -19.68
C GLU A 20 21.12 2.89 -19.19
N VAL A 21 20.76 1.65 -19.51
CA VAL A 21 21.49 0.48 -19.03
C VAL A 21 22.20 -0.22 -20.17
N PHE A 22 23.50 -0.49 -19.95
CA PHE A 22 24.35 -1.29 -20.83
C PHE A 22 24.81 -2.54 -20.08
N LEU A 23 24.61 -3.70 -20.68
CA LEU A 23 25.08 -4.97 -20.14
C LEU A 23 26.16 -5.52 -21.09
N ASN A 24 27.36 -5.71 -20.55
CA ASN A 24 28.53 -6.18 -21.35
C ASN A 24 28.80 -5.33 -22.61
N GLY A 25 28.51 -4.03 -22.56
CA GLY A 25 28.70 -3.10 -23.67
C GLY A 25 27.52 -3.02 -24.66
N GLU A 26 26.47 -3.81 -24.46
CA GLU A 26 25.25 -3.78 -25.26
C GLU A 26 24.18 -2.96 -24.58
N TYR A 27 23.54 -2.04 -25.31
CA TYR A 27 22.44 -1.23 -24.80
C TYR A 27 21.18 -2.08 -24.66
N ILE A 28 20.65 -2.18 -23.44
CA ILE A 28 19.46 -2.99 -23.14
C ILE A 28 18.20 -2.16 -22.84
N GLY A 29 18.32 -0.84 -22.81
CA GLY A 29 17.15 0.04 -22.71
C GLY A 29 17.23 1.10 -21.64
N LEU A 30 16.15 1.87 -21.54
CA LEU A 30 15.90 2.86 -20.51
C LEU A 30 15.17 2.22 -19.34
N TYR A 31 15.75 2.33 -18.16
CA TYR A 31 15.21 1.76 -16.91
C TYR A 31 14.93 2.87 -15.90
N GLN A 32 14.04 2.57 -14.98
CA GLN A 32 13.82 3.41 -13.82
C GLN A 32 14.56 2.82 -12.62
N LEU A 33 15.54 3.56 -12.11
CA LEU A 33 16.16 3.28 -10.82
C LEU A 33 15.29 3.88 -9.73
N THR A 34 14.88 3.09 -8.75
CA THR A 34 14.06 3.54 -7.64
C THR A 34 14.48 2.88 -6.33
N GLU A 35 14.11 3.49 -5.21
CA GLU A 35 14.28 2.91 -3.88
C GLU A 35 13.20 1.85 -3.65
N GLN A 36 13.53 0.84 -2.87
CA GLN A 36 12.54 -0.13 -2.39
C GLN A 36 11.74 0.46 -1.21
N VAL A 37 10.53 -0.05 -1.02
CA VAL A 37 9.73 0.26 0.15
C VAL A 37 10.22 -0.59 1.31
N GLU A 38 11.06 0.02 2.15
CA GLU A 38 11.61 -0.61 3.36
C GLU A 38 11.88 0.46 4.42
N GLN A 39 12.09 0.05 5.66
CA GLN A 39 12.51 0.95 6.72
C GLN A 39 13.92 1.51 6.44
N GLY A 40 14.16 2.77 6.77
CA GLY A 40 15.46 3.42 6.67
C GLY A 40 15.38 4.93 6.77
N GLU A 41 16.49 5.57 7.14
CA GLU A 41 16.60 7.02 7.35
C GLU A 41 16.09 7.85 6.14
N HIS A 42 16.37 7.37 4.92
CA HIS A 42 15.97 8.05 3.67
C HIS A 42 14.81 7.35 2.94
N ARG A 43 14.13 6.43 3.60
CA ARG A 43 12.99 5.67 3.09
C ARG A 43 11.83 5.80 4.05
N VAL A 44 11.23 4.71 4.53
CA VAL A 44 10.21 4.78 5.58
C VAL A 44 10.91 4.93 6.93
N ASN A 45 11.11 6.17 7.35
CA ASN A 45 11.88 6.49 8.55
C ASN A 45 11.02 6.36 9.81
N VAL A 46 10.66 5.13 10.15
CA VAL A 46 10.09 4.75 11.43
C VAL A 46 11.19 4.18 12.33
N ASP A 47 10.93 4.12 13.64
CA ASP A 47 11.89 3.59 14.62
C ASP A 47 12.39 2.19 14.21
N GLU A 48 13.71 1.99 14.25
CA GLU A 48 14.37 0.77 13.80
C GLU A 48 14.01 -0.47 14.64
N GLU A 49 13.68 -0.31 15.93
CA GLU A 49 13.38 -1.42 16.82
C GLU A 49 11.88 -1.67 16.99
N ARG A 50 11.06 -0.61 16.95
CA ARG A 50 9.66 -0.64 17.35
C ARG A 50 8.70 -0.02 16.32
N GLY A 51 9.23 0.55 15.25
CA GLY A 51 8.42 1.02 14.11
C GLY A 51 7.77 -0.16 13.40
N ILE A 52 6.69 0.09 12.68
CA ILE A 52 5.96 -0.95 11.94
C ILE A 52 5.76 -0.46 10.52
N LEU A 53 6.08 -1.31 9.55
CA LEU A 53 5.72 -1.14 8.15
C LEU A 53 5.02 -2.41 7.67
N LEU A 54 3.80 -2.28 7.18
CA LEU A 54 3.00 -3.37 6.64
C LEU A 54 2.76 -3.17 5.15
N GLY A 55 2.87 -4.23 4.38
CA GLY A 55 2.31 -4.35 3.05
C GLY A 55 0.94 -5.03 3.11
N ILE A 56 -0.04 -4.48 2.41
CA ILE A 56 -1.34 -5.10 2.16
C ILE A 56 -1.31 -5.54 0.71
N ASP A 57 -1.03 -6.83 0.49
CA ASP A 57 -0.66 -7.31 -0.83
C ASP A 57 -1.06 -8.77 -1.03
N LEU A 58 -1.87 -9.01 -2.07
CA LEU A 58 -2.29 -10.37 -2.43
C LEU A 58 -1.14 -11.22 -2.96
N ASP A 59 -0.16 -10.60 -3.60
CA ASP A 59 0.96 -11.31 -4.23
C ASP A 59 2.12 -11.55 -3.26
N ASP A 60 2.15 -10.86 -2.12
CA ASP A 60 3.18 -11.00 -1.07
C ASP A 60 2.61 -11.45 0.29
N GLY A 61 1.31 -11.64 0.33
CA GLY A 61 0.58 -12.03 1.53
C GLY A 61 0.52 -13.55 1.76
N PRO A 62 -0.24 -13.97 2.78
CA PRO A 62 -0.32 -15.38 3.20
C PRO A 62 -0.93 -16.31 2.16
N GLY A 63 -1.61 -15.78 1.14
CA GLY A 63 -2.17 -16.56 0.04
C GLY A 63 -1.10 -17.25 -0.81
N LEU A 64 -0.04 -16.53 -1.14
CA LEU A 64 1.09 -17.06 -1.92
C LEU A 64 2.24 -17.57 -1.05
N SER A 65 2.40 -17.05 0.14
CA SER A 65 3.46 -17.42 1.08
C SER A 65 2.91 -17.90 2.43
N PRO A 66 2.12 -18.98 2.46
CA PRO A 66 1.40 -19.41 3.67
C PRO A 66 2.31 -19.92 4.79
N LYS A 67 3.58 -20.14 4.52
CA LYS A 67 4.58 -20.59 5.51
C LYS A 67 5.50 -19.47 5.99
N ALA A 68 5.39 -18.29 5.42
CA ALA A 68 6.18 -17.16 5.87
C ALA A 68 5.69 -16.69 7.26
N THR A 69 6.63 -16.45 8.16
CA THR A 69 6.33 -16.06 9.54
C THR A 69 5.82 -14.62 9.63
N ASN A 70 6.20 -13.79 8.67
CA ASN A 70 5.86 -12.38 8.60
C ASN A 70 4.50 -12.10 7.93
N ASN A 71 3.71 -13.12 7.60
CA ASN A 71 2.45 -12.98 6.86
C ASN A 71 1.26 -13.41 7.71
N PHE A 72 0.14 -12.69 7.60
CA PHE A 72 -1.12 -13.06 8.21
C PHE A 72 -2.33 -12.44 7.48
N TYR A 73 -3.51 -13.00 7.69
CA TYR A 73 -4.76 -12.32 7.36
C TYR A 73 -5.21 -11.47 8.53
N SER A 74 -5.60 -10.22 8.27
CA SER A 74 -6.12 -9.34 9.31
C SER A 74 -7.43 -9.90 9.90
N GLU A 75 -7.73 -9.53 11.16
CA GLU A 75 -8.80 -10.20 11.92
C GLU A 75 -10.21 -9.77 11.52
N VAL A 76 -10.39 -8.51 11.09
CA VAL A 76 -11.73 -7.96 10.87
C VAL A 76 -12.08 -7.97 9.38
N PHE A 77 -11.18 -7.52 8.52
CA PHE A 77 -11.43 -7.42 7.08
C PHE A 77 -10.81 -8.54 6.26
N GLY A 78 -9.99 -9.41 6.87
CA GLY A 78 -9.32 -10.50 6.17
C GLY A 78 -8.29 -10.01 5.14
N LEU A 79 -7.68 -8.85 5.35
CA LEU A 79 -6.68 -8.29 4.45
C LEU A 79 -5.40 -9.14 4.46
N PRO A 80 -4.79 -9.40 3.29
CA PRO A 80 -3.52 -10.10 3.21
C PRO A 80 -2.39 -9.16 3.64
N ILE A 81 -1.84 -9.39 4.82
CA ILE A 81 -0.79 -8.55 5.42
C ILE A 81 0.55 -9.25 5.34
N CYS A 82 1.57 -8.51 4.93
CA CYS A 82 2.97 -8.85 5.05
C CYS A 82 3.67 -7.83 5.94
N ILE A 83 4.35 -8.25 7.01
CA ILE A 83 5.20 -7.38 7.83
C ILE A 83 6.49 -7.14 7.05
N LYS A 84 6.73 -5.90 6.65
CA LYS A 84 7.93 -5.43 5.96
C LYS A 84 8.98 -4.89 6.93
N HIS A 85 8.54 -4.40 8.07
CA HIS A 85 9.37 -4.01 9.21
C HIS A 85 8.55 -4.20 10.50
N PRO A 86 9.12 -4.75 11.57
CA PRO A 86 10.52 -5.21 11.71
C PRO A 86 10.91 -6.35 10.76
N ASP A 87 12.21 -6.49 10.51
CA ASP A 87 12.75 -7.53 9.64
C ASP A 87 12.44 -8.94 10.19
N GLU A 88 12.39 -9.94 9.30
CA GLU A 88 11.94 -11.29 9.65
C GLU A 88 12.72 -11.93 10.79
N ASP A 89 14.01 -11.65 10.90
CA ASP A 89 14.90 -12.15 11.96
C ASP A 89 14.65 -11.48 13.32
N MET A 90 13.98 -10.35 13.36
CA MET A 90 13.55 -9.66 14.58
C MET A 90 12.14 -10.09 15.05
N LEU A 91 11.37 -10.78 14.21
CA LEU A 91 9.99 -11.14 14.51
C LEU A 91 9.93 -12.30 15.51
N THR A 92 9.40 -12.02 16.71
CA THR A 92 8.96 -13.06 17.66
C THR A 92 7.44 -13.25 17.56
N SER A 93 6.95 -14.39 18.05
CA SER A 93 5.50 -14.65 18.10
C SER A 93 4.75 -13.55 18.85
N GLU A 94 5.31 -13.08 19.96
CA GLU A 94 4.74 -12.04 20.81
C GLU A 94 4.66 -10.70 20.07
N LEU A 95 5.70 -10.37 19.28
CA LEU A 95 5.74 -9.15 18.50
C LEU A 95 4.70 -9.19 17.36
N ILE A 96 4.62 -10.31 16.64
CA ILE A 96 3.62 -10.54 15.60
C ILE A 96 2.20 -10.42 16.18
N ASP A 97 1.93 -11.02 17.31
CA ASP A 97 0.63 -10.95 17.98
C ASP A 97 0.31 -9.51 18.44
N SER A 98 1.31 -8.76 18.88
CA SER A 98 1.16 -7.33 19.21
C SER A 98 0.78 -6.51 17.97
N ILE A 99 1.48 -6.71 16.85
CA ILE A 99 1.19 -6.02 15.59
C ILE A 99 -0.23 -6.35 15.09
N LYS A 100 -0.61 -7.63 15.10
CA LYS A 100 -1.96 -8.07 14.74
C LYS A 100 -3.02 -7.37 15.61
N LYS A 101 -2.82 -7.35 16.91
CA LYS A 101 -3.75 -6.73 17.86
C LYS A 101 -3.87 -5.23 17.65
N GLU A 102 -2.76 -4.54 17.41
CA GLU A 102 -2.78 -3.10 17.13
C GLU A 102 -3.50 -2.79 15.82
N PHE A 103 -3.26 -3.57 14.77
CA PHE A 103 -3.94 -3.40 13.49
C PHE A 103 -5.44 -3.72 13.60
N ALA A 104 -5.81 -4.78 14.31
CA ALA A 104 -7.20 -5.14 14.57
C ALA A 104 -7.98 -4.06 15.34
N GLN A 105 -7.32 -3.27 16.20
CA GLN A 105 -7.96 -2.12 16.85
C GLN A 105 -8.37 -1.05 15.82
N LEU A 106 -7.51 -0.76 14.84
CA LEU A 106 -7.83 0.15 13.76
C LEU A 106 -8.99 -0.38 12.92
N GLU A 107 -8.92 -1.63 12.46
CA GLU A 107 -9.98 -2.27 11.70
C GLU A 107 -11.32 -2.25 12.44
N THR A 108 -11.31 -2.57 13.73
CA THR A 108 -12.50 -2.54 14.58
C THR A 108 -13.11 -1.15 14.66
N ALA A 109 -12.29 -0.10 14.81
CA ALA A 109 -12.76 1.27 14.85
C ALA A 109 -13.42 1.69 13.53
N ILE A 110 -12.83 1.27 12.40
CA ILE A 110 -13.36 1.50 11.05
C ILE A 110 -14.67 0.72 10.84
N ASN A 111 -14.70 -0.57 11.16
CA ASN A 111 -15.88 -1.43 11.01
C ASN A 111 -17.06 -0.92 11.84
N ASN A 112 -16.80 -0.40 13.02
CA ASN A 112 -17.80 0.22 13.89
C ASN A 112 -18.22 1.63 13.42
N LYS A 113 -17.66 2.12 12.31
CA LYS A 113 -17.90 3.47 11.77
C LYS A 113 -17.65 4.58 12.80
N SER A 114 -16.73 4.35 13.71
CA SER A 114 -16.39 5.29 14.77
C SER A 114 -15.30 6.26 14.33
N PHE A 115 -15.68 7.35 13.66
CA PHE A 115 -14.73 8.37 13.21
C PHE A 115 -13.81 8.86 14.34
N SER A 116 -14.37 9.08 15.55
CA SER A 116 -13.57 9.54 16.68
C SER A 116 -12.48 8.56 17.10
N GLN A 117 -12.76 7.25 17.07
CA GLN A 117 -11.76 6.22 17.38
C GLN A 117 -10.77 6.04 16.23
N SER A 118 -11.27 5.97 15.01
CA SER A 118 -10.39 5.86 13.82
C SER A 118 -9.41 7.03 13.74
N ASN A 119 -9.85 8.26 14.01
CA ASN A 119 -8.97 9.44 13.99
C ASN A 119 -7.95 9.46 15.14
N LYS A 120 -8.16 8.71 16.21
CA LYS A 120 -7.13 8.53 17.27
C LYS A 120 -6.04 7.55 16.83
N LEU A 121 -6.41 6.53 16.04
CA LEU A 121 -5.54 5.43 15.67
C LEU A 121 -4.86 5.66 14.30
N MET A 122 -5.46 6.45 13.43
CA MET A 122 -5.00 6.68 12.06
C MET A 122 -4.84 8.17 11.77
N ASP A 123 -3.83 8.53 10.98
CA ASP A 123 -3.72 9.87 10.41
C ASP A 123 -4.73 10.04 9.27
N MET A 124 -5.89 10.58 9.63
CA MET A 124 -7.00 10.79 8.68
C MET A 124 -6.65 11.81 7.58
N ARG A 125 -5.73 12.74 7.84
CA ARG A 125 -5.29 13.71 6.83
C ARG A 125 -4.48 12.99 5.75
N MET A 126 -3.55 12.15 6.15
CA MET A 126 -2.76 11.35 5.20
C MET A 126 -3.63 10.31 4.49
N TYR A 127 -4.58 9.70 5.19
CA TYR A 127 -5.54 8.79 4.58
C TYR A 127 -6.35 9.46 3.45
N VAL A 128 -6.90 10.65 3.69
CA VAL A 128 -7.64 11.39 2.65
C VAL A 128 -6.75 11.77 1.47
N ARG A 129 -5.51 12.19 1.72
CA ARG A 129 -4.54 12.48 0.65
C ARG A 129 -4.20 11.24 -0.16
N TYR A 130 -4.00 10.12 0.51
CA TYR A 130 -3.78 8.83 -0.15
C TYR A 130 -4.95 8.47 -1.08
N LEU A 131 -6.19 8.56 -0.60
CA LEU A 131 -7.38 8.30 -1.40
C LEU A 131 -7.49 9.23 -2.62
N ILE A 132 -7.27 10.53 -2.42
CA ILE A 132 -7.30 11.51 -3.54
C ILE A 132 -6.29 11.13 -4.62
N LEU A 133 -5.10 10.70 -4.24
CA LEU A 133 -4.08 10.27 -5.19
C LEU A 133 -4.49 9.01 -5.95
N GLN A 134 -4.98 8.01 -5.25
CA GLN A 134 -5.44 6.76 -5.86
C GLN A 134 -6.58 7.03 -6.86
N GLU A 135 -7.51 7.91 -6.51
CA GLU A 135 -8.60 8.33 -7.40
C GLU A 135 -8.08 9.11 -8.61
N LEU A 136 -7.13 10.03 -8.40
CA LEU A 136 -6.56 10.84 -9.47
C LEU A 136 -5.82 10.00 -10.51
N VAL A 137 -5.06 9.01 -10.07
CA VAL A 137 -4.33 8.11 -10.98
C VAL A 137 -5.18 6.94 -11.47
N VAL A 138 -6.39 6.82 -10.97
CA VAL A 138 -7.31 5.71 -11.32
C VAL A 138 -6.66 4.34 -11.06
N ASN A 139 -6.09 4.16 -9.87
CA ASN A 139 -5.41 2.91 -9.52
C ASN A 139 -6.43 1.82 -9.18
N VAL A 140 -6.60 0.88 -10.10
CA VAL A 140 -7.58 -0.22 -9.96
C VAL A 140 -7.12 -1.34 -9.02
N GLU A 141 -5.85 -1.39 -8.67
CA GLU A 141 -5.30 -2.42 -7.77
C GLU A 141 -5.79 -2.30 -6.34
N LEU A 142 -6.31 -1.15 -5.92
CA LEU A 142 -6.93 -1.04 -4.59
C LEU A 142 -8.06 -2.05 -4.37
N CYS A 143 -8.74 -2.46 -5.44
CA CYS A 143 -9.87 -3.39 -5.36
C CYS A 143 -9.45 -4.84 -5.10
N ALA A 144 -8.23 -5.20 -5.44
CA ALA A 144 -7.61 -6.47 -5.10
C ALA A 144 -6.21 -6.11 -4.58
N PRO A 145 -6.09 -5.73 -3.30
CA PRO A 145 -4.99 -4.90 -2.82
C PRO A 145 -3.63 -5.49 -3.16
N ARG A 146 -2.86 -4.71 -3.89
CA ARG A 146 -1.46 -4.93 -4.20
C ARG A 146 -0.71 -3.64 -3.97
N SER A 147 0.53 -3.76 -3.55
CA SER A 147 1.42 -2.60 -3.39
C SER A 147 0.84 -1.47 -2.51
N VAL A 148 -0.03 -1.83 -1.57
CA VAL A 148 -0.60 -0.91 -0.59
C VAL A 148 0.21 -0.99 0.70
N TYR A 149 0.68 0.16 1.20
CA TYR A 149 1.50 0.21 2.39
C TYR A 149 0.87 1.07 3.48
N ILE A 150 1.11 0.67 4.72
CA ILE A 150 0.74 1.44 5.91
C ILE A 150 1.84 1.29 6.95
N HIS A 151 2.19 2.37 7.62
CA HIS A 151 3.24 2.36 8.61
C HIS A 151 2.79 3.04 9.90
N LYS A 152 3.50 2.77 10.97
CA LYS A 152 3.28 3.38 12.29
C LYS A 152 4.61 3.51 13.02
N ASP A 153 4.92 4.71 13.47
CA ASP A 153 6.05 4.94 14.36
C ASP A 153 5.65 4.73 15.81
N VAL A 154 6.63 4.69 16.70
CA VAL A 154 6.43 4.57 18.14
C VAL A 154 5.51 5.69 18.63
N ASP A 155 4.48 5.32 19.40
CA ASP A 155 3.47 6.25 19.89
C ASP A 155 2.74 7.06 18.80
N GLY A 156 2.99 6.73 17.53
CA GLY A 156 2.38 7.34 16.37
C GLY A 156 1.01 6.78 16.01
N LYS A 157 0.45 7.31 14.94
CA LYS A 157 -0.78 6.80 14.32
C LYS A 157 -0.43 5.97 13.09
N TRP A 158 -1.30 5.04 12.75
CA TRP A 158 -1.25 4.38 11.45
C TRP A 158 -1.34 5.41 10.33
N THR A 159 -0.41 5.39 9.41
CA THR A 159 -0.32 6.35 8.30
C THR A 159 -0.22 5.60 6.98
N MET A 160 -1.09 5.92 6.03
CA MET A 160 -1.05 5.32 4.69
C MET A 160 0.18 5.79 3.92
N GLY A 161 0.78 4.86 3.21
CA GLY A 161 1.98 5.06 2.43
C GLY A 161 3.19 4.27 2.96
N PRO A 162 4.33 4.34 2.24
CA PRO A 162 4.56 5.19 1.06
C PRO A 162 3.70 4.81 -0.15
N LEU A 163 3.62 5.72 -1.11
CA LEU A 163 3.00 5.46 -2.40
C LEU A 163 3.96 4.64 -3.27
N TRP A 164 3.44 3.59 -3.87
CA TRP A 164 4.23 2.66 -4.65
C TRP A 164 3.39 2.10 -5.79
N ASP A 165 4.04 1.83 -6.94
CA ASP A 165 3.53 1.01 -8.02
C ASP A 165 2.17 1.47 -8.57
N PHE A 166 2.21 2.40 -9.49
CA PHE A 166 1.02 2.91 -10.17
C PHE A 166 0.92 2.42 -11.62
N ASP A 167 1.48 1.26 -11.93
CA ASP A 167 1.44 0.69 -13.27
C ASP A 167 0.03 0.26 -13.69
N ALA A 168 -0.82 -0.06 -12.72
CA ALA A 168 -2.25 -0.30 -12.90
C ALA A 168 -3.11 0.98 -12.87
N GLY A 169 -2.48 2.15 -12.80
CA GLY A 169 -3.13 3.45 -12.88
C GLY A 169 -3.16 4.04 -14.29
N TYR A 170 -3.68 5.26 -14.40
CA TYR A 170 -3.72 6.03 -15.65
C TYR A 170 -4.47 5.37 -16.80
N ASP A 171 -5.56 4.72 -16.50
CA ASP A 171 -6.38 4.05 -17.52
C ASP A 171 -5.66 2.86 -18.18
N PHE A 172 -4.69 2.27 -17.49
CA PHE A 172 -4.04 1.07 -17.97
C PHE A 172 -5.06 -0.07 -18.11
N ASP A 173 -5.09 -0.69 -19.28
CA ASP A 173 -6.10 -1.67 -19.65
C ASP A 173 -5.82 -3.07 -19.08
N TRP A 174 -5.68 -3.18 -17.77
CA TRP A 174 -5.61 -4.46 -17.07
C TRP A 174 -6.88 -5.30 -17.31
N GLY A 175 -8.01 -4.63 -17.46
CA GLY A 175 -9.27 -5.29 -17.70
C GLY A 175 -9.27 -6.11 -18.97
N THR A 176 -8.81 -5.56 -20.08
CA THR A 176 -8.70 -6.29 -21.35
C THR A 176 -7.67 -7.40 -21.27
N MET A 177 -6.54 -7.18 -20.59
CA MET A 177 -5.49 -8.17 -20.45
C MET A 177 -5.90 -9.35 -19.56
N MET A 178 -6.61 -9.10 -18.45
CA MET A 178 -6.94 -10.12 -17.44
C MET A 178 -8.35 -10.70 -17.60
N THR A 179 -9.30 -9.93 -18.10
CA THR A 179 -10.72 -10.30 -18.13
C THR A 179 -11.38 -10.18 -19.50
N GLY A 180 -10.68 -9.61 -20.48
CA GLY A 180 -11.23 -9.29 -21.80
C GLY A 180 -12.22 -8.13 -21.80
N HIS A 181 -12.36 -7.39 -20.70
CA HIS A 181 -13.20 -6.23 -20.57
C HIS A 181 -12.38 -4.94 -20.61
N ASN A 182 -12.81 -3.99 -21.39
CA ASN A 182 -12.20 -2.68 -21.48
C ASN A 182 -12.78 -1.78 -20.38
N TYR A 183 -12.00 -1.47 -19.35
CA TYR A 183 -12.40 -0.56 -18.28
C TYR A 183 -12.04 0.87 -18.65
N PHE A 184 -12.87 1.48 -19.50
CA PHE A 184 -12.76 2.89 -19.78
C PHE A 184 -13.24 3.69 -18.57
N HIS A 185 -12.36 4.44 -17.96
CA HIS A 185 -12.67 5.29 -16.82
C HIS A 185 -12.77 6.73 -17.25
N SER A 186 -13.94 7.31 -17.13
CA SER A 186 -14.05 8.74 -17.24
C SER A 186 -13.65 9.40 -15.91
N TYR A 187 -13.12 10.62 -15.96
CA TYR A 187 -12.83 11.41 -14.75
C TYR A 187 -14.04 11.61 -13.82
N LYS A 188 -15.24 11.21 -14.25
CA LYS A 188 -16.48 11.25 -13.47
C LYS A 188 -16.70 10.00 -12.63
N GLU A 189 -15.93 8.96 -12.87
CA GLU A 189 -16.05 7.69 -12.16
C GLU A 189 -14.90 7.59 -11.16
N LEU A 190 -15.24 7.48 -9.88
CA LEU A 190 -14.27 7.27 -8.83
C LEU A 190 -13.84 5.80 -8.80
N VAL A 191 -12.58 5.53 -8.53
CA VAL A 191 -12.08 4.17 -8.31
C VAL A 191 -12.82 3.52 -7.15
N LEU A 192 -13.09 4.30 -6.12
CA LEU A 192 -13.88 3.91 -4.95
C LEU A 192 -15.39 4.15 -5.13
N GLY A 193 -15.83 4.41 -6.36
CA GLY A 193 -17.25 4.63 -6.67
C GLY A 193 -18.07 3.35 -6.72
N THR A 194 -19.32 3.49 -7.13
CA THR A 194 -20.33 2.41 -7.11
C THR A 194 -20.37 1.56 -8.37
N ASP A 195 -19.32 1.53 -9.20
CA ASP A 195 -19.29 0.66 -10.38
C ASP A 195 -19.18 -0.81 -9.95
N PRO A 196 -20.22 -1.64 -10.17
CA PRO A 196 -20.24 -3.02 -9.73
C PRO A 196 -19.21 -3.91 -10.44
N TYR A 197 -18.61 -3.47 -11.54
CA TYR A 197 -17.56 -4.20 -12.23
C TYR A 197 -16.17 -3.91 -11.67
N ARG A 198 -15.96 -2.72 -11.12
CA ARG A 198 -14.72 -2.31 -10.49
C ARG A 198 -14.58 -2.79 -9.06
N HIS A 199 -15.70 -2.89 -8.34
CA HIS A 199 -15.70 -3.04 -6.88
C HIS A 199 -16.24 -4.38 -6.42
N ARG A 200 -16.47 -5.33 -7.30
CA ARG A 200 -16.76 -6.71 -6.89
C ARG A 200 -15.55 -7.27 -6.16
N GLY A 201 -15.60 -7.21 -4.87
CA GLY A 201 -14.56 -7.71 -3.98
C GLY A 201 -13.85 -6.67 -3.13
N CYS A 202 -14.07 -5.34 -3.39
CA CYS A 202 -13.53 -4.30 -2.50
C CYS A 202 -14.49 -3.91 -1.38
N TYR A 203 -15.78 -4.20 -1.51
CA TYR A 203 -16.84 -3.71 -0.61
C TYR A 203 -17.87 -4.76 -0.22
N ASP A 204 -17.70 -6.00 -0.64
CA ASP A 204 -18.44 -7.16 -0.11
C ASP A 204 -17.70 -7.72 1.10
#